data_885336f7f2d0331e47e25f01f30cb3c1
#
_entry.id   885336f7f2d0331e47e25f01f30cb3c1
#
_cell.length_a   1.000
_cell.length_b   1.000
_cell.length_c   1.000
_cell.angle_alpha   90.00
_cell.angle_beta   90.00
_cell.angle_gamma   90.00
#
_symmetry.space_group_name_H-M   'P 1'
#
loop_
_entity.id
_entity.type
_entity.pdbx_description
1 polymer ?
#
loop_
_entity_poly.entity_id
_entity_poly.type
_entity_poly.pdbx_seq_one_letter_code
_entity_poly.pdbx_strand_id
1 'polypeptide(L)'
;MNEFVLDLRYNGGGYENSANMLAGLLIPEASRKKVFAVFSDNKGQSYSNDFCVETKGTAGYLKLNSNRIYILTSQSTASSSEVVINSLNPFMDVILIGELTEGKNVGMEMQKNDKYEWMYWPITLRVTNAVNYDYSAGFKPDIEWNEYDLTQNPTDALLPLGDPDEFMLGKAISLITGVKRSARGMNNVI
;
A
#
# COMPACT_ATOMS: atom_id res chain seq x y z
N MET A 1 11.16 1.03 -16.27
CA MET A 1 10.50 -0.14 -15.64
C MET A 1 9.09 -0.18 -16.18
N ASN A 2 8.60 -1.35 -16.60
CA ASN A 2 7.29 -1.45 -17.27
C ASN A 2 6.19 -1.91 -16.31
N GLU A 3 6.53 -2.70 -15.30
CA GLU A 3 5.61 -3.21 -14.31
C GLU A 3 6.26 -3.15 -12.92
N PHE A 4 5.44 -2.99 -11.90
CA PHE A 4 5.90 -2.93 -10.52
C PHE A 4 4.89 -3.62 -9.61
N VAL A 5 5.39 -4.42 -8.67
CA VAL A 5 4.60 -5.05 -7.61
C VAL A 5 5.10 -4.52 -6.28
N LEU A 6 4.23 -3.90 -5.51
CA LEU A 6 4.49 -3.43 -4.16
C LEU A 6 3.86 -4.40 -3.15
N ASP A 7 4.67 -4.95 -2.25
CA ASP A 7 4.18 -5.85 -1.21
C ASP A 7 3.93 -5.08 0.09
N LEU A 8 2.65 -4.95 0.45
CA LEU A 8 2.19 -4.32 1.70
C LEU A 8 1.43 -5.29 2.59
N ARG A 9 1.49 -6.59 2.36
CA ARG A 9 0.71 -7.61 3.07
C ARG A 9 0.77 -7.52 4.58
N TYR A 10 1.94 -7.26 5.13
CA TYR A 10 2.17 -7.26 6.59
C TYR A 10 2.55 -5.88 7.12
N ASN A 11 2.34 -4.85 6.31
CA ASN A 11 2.72 -3.50 6.65
C ASN A 11 1.55 -2.75 7.30
N GLY A 12 1.57 -2.64 8.63
CA GLY A 12 0.57 -1.90 9.43
C GLY A 12 0.70 -0.38 9.36
N GLY A 13 1.53 0.16 8.48
CA GLY A 13 1.75 1.59 8.32
C GLY A 13 2.99 2.12 9.02
N GLY A 14 2.93 3.36 9.47
CA GLY A 14 4.06 4.05 10.09
C GLY A 14 3.98 5.56 9.91
N TYR A 15 5.12 6.19 9.65
CA TYR A 15 5.18 7.64 9.47
C TYR A 15 4.61 8.08 8.11
N GLU A 16 3.80 9.14 8.14
CA GLU A 16 3.21 9.76 6.94
C GLU A 16 4.28 10.17 5.93
N ASN A 17 5.37 10.77 6.38
CA ASN A 17 6.48 11.18 5.51
C ASN A 17 7.07 10.00 4.72
N SER A 18 7.16 8.81 5.32
CA SER A 18 7.65 7.60 4.62
C SER A 18 6.68 7.14 3.55
N ALA A 19 5.37 7.19 3.83
CA ALA A 19 4.33 6.89 2.84
C ALA A 19 4.37 7.89 1.67
N ASN A 20 4.51 9.19 1.97
CA ASN A 20 4.59 10.24 0.97
C ASN A 20 5.84 10.09 0.08
N MET A 21 7.00 9.77 0.68
CA MET A 21 8.22 9.50 -0.09
C MET A 21 8.04 8.28 -1.02
N LEU A 22 7.47 7.18 -0.52
CA LEU A 22 7.23 5.98 -1.32
C LEU A 22 6.25 6.28 -2.46
N ALA A 23 5.12 6.91 -2.17
CA ALA A 23 4.14 7.29 -3.18
C ALA A 23 4.72 8.27 -4.22
N GLY A 24 5.55 9.23 -3.76
CA GLY A 24 6.25 10.17 -4.63
C GLY A 24 7.25 9.51 -5.59
N LEU A 25 7.83 8.35 -5.23
CA LEU A 25 8.66 7.55 -6.13
C LEU A 25 7.84 6.82 -7.20
N LEU A 26 6.59 6.45 -6.87
CA LEU A 26 5.72 5.61 -7.70
C LEU A 26 4.80 6.42 -8.61
N ILE A 27 4.45 7.64 -8.21
CA ILE A 27 3.48 8.48 -8.92
C ILE A 27 3.95 8.81 -10.34
N PRO A 28 3.08 8.81 -11.37
CA PRO A 28 3.43 9.26 -12.71
C PRO A 28 3.99 10.69 -12.72
N GLU A 29 4.96 10.93 -13.59
CA GLU A 29 5.68 12.22 -13.67
C GLU A 29 4.73 13.42 -13.81
N ALA A 30 3.67 13.28 -14.59
CA ALA A 30 2.68 14.33 -14.82
C ALA A 30 1.88 14.69 -13.55
N SER A 31 1.88 13.82 -12.52
CA SER A 31 1.10 13.98 -11.30
C SER A 31 1.93 14.37 -10.07
N ARG A 32 3.23 14.57 -10.20
CA ARG A 32 4.18 14.83 -9.09
C ARG A 32 3.91 16.09 -8.27
N LYS A 33 3.19 17.06 -8.82
CA LYS A 33 2.82 18.30 -8.14
C LYS A 33 1.36 18.28 -7.69
N LYS A 34 0.79 17.10 -7.56
CA LYS A 34 -0.61 16.93 -7.11
C LYS A 34 -0.63 16.62 -5.62
N VAL A 35 -1.80 16.78 -5.04
CA VAL A 35 -2.06 16.48 -3.62
C VAL A 35 -1.86 14.99 -3.38
N PHE A 36 -1.00 14.66 -2.42
CA PHE A 36 -0.79 13.33 -1.89
C PHE A 36 -1.92 12.94 -0.96
N ALA A 37 -2.19 13.76 0.06
CA ALA A 37 -3.24 13.51 1.04
C ALA A 37 -3.80 14.82 1.61
N VAL A 38 -5.03 14.76 2.07
CA VAL A 38 -5.74 15.81 2.80
C VAL A 38 -5.97 15.34 4.23
N PHE A 39 -5.60 16.16 5.18
CA PHE A 39 -5.71 15.92 6.62
C PHE A 39 -6.73 16.87 7.21
N SER A 40 -7.70 16.36 7.94
CA SER A 40 -8.76 17.15 8.57
C SER A 40 -8.84 16.85 10.06
N ASP A 41 -8.86 17.90 10.89
CA ASP A 41 -9.02 17.75 12.33
C ASP A 41 -10.49 17.72 12.77
N ASN A 42 -10.73 17.50 14.05
CA ASN A 42 -12.07 17.49 14.64
C ASN A 42 -12.68 18.90 14.84
N LYS A 43 -11.95 19.96 14.48
CA LYS A 43 -12.41 21.35 14.50
C LYS A 43 -12.82 21.85 13.11
N GLY A 44 -12.75 20.97 12.09
CA GLY A 44 -13.06 21.30 10.70
C GLY A 44 -11.95 22.03 9.97
N GLN A 45 -10.75 22.09 10.53
CA GLN A 45 -9.58 22.60 9.82
C GLN A 45 -8.97 21.50 8.96
N SER A 46 -8.53 21.86 7.76
CA SER A 46 -7.92 20.91 6.83
C SER A 46 -6.68 21.52 6.20
N TYR A 47 -5.69 20.68 5.95
CA TYR A 47 -4.51 21.00 5.17
C TYR A 47 -4.18 19.83 4.23
N SER A 48 -3.37 20.08 3.22
CA SER A 48 -2.93 19.05 2.29
C SER A 48 -1.43 19.06 2.13
N ASN A 49 -0.87 17.90 1.89
CA ASN A 49 0.51 17.72 1.46
C ASN A 49 0.53 17.28 0.00
N ASP A 50 1.46 17.82 -0.78
CA ASP A 50 1.75 17.35 -2.12
C ASP A 50 2.65 16.13 -2.09
N PHE A 51 2.72 15.37 -3.19
CA PHE A 51 3.66 14.26 -3.31
C PHE A 51 5.10 14.74 -3.10
N CYS A 52 5.84 14.03 -2.25
CA CYS A 52 7.25 14.29 -2.01
C CYS A 52 8.05 13.90 -3.25
N VAL A 53 8.57 14.89 -3.96
CA VAL A 53 9.35 14.71 -5.20
C VAL A 53 10.84 14.93 -5.01
N GLU A 54 11.26 15.40 -3.83
CA GLU A 54 12.66 15.64 -3.49
C GLU A 54 13.24 14.45 -2.71
N THR A 55 13.98 13.62 -3.42
CA THR A 55 14.84 12.62 -2.79
C THR A 55 16.27 13.17 -2.76
N LYS A 56 16.65 13.85 -1.69
CA LYS A 56 18.07 14.26 -1.50
C LYS A 56 18.95 13.01 -1.52
N GLY A 57 19.72 12.86 -2.57
CA GLY A 57 20.80 11.88 -2.67
C GLY A 57 20.43 10.53 -3.28
N THR A 58 19.22 10.29 -3.74
CA THR A 58 18.88 9.11 -4.52
C THR A 58 18.77 9.43 -6.01
N ALA A 59 19.47 8.65 -6.83
CA ALA A 59 19.43 8.77 -8.27
C ALA A 59 18.04 8.35 -8.80
N GLY A 60 17.19 9.34 -8.95
CA GLY A 60 16.03 9.22 -9.83
C GLY A 60 14.82 8.49 -9.26
N TYR A 61 13.70 8.91 -9.74
CA TYR A 61 12.39 8.27 -9.58
C TYR A 61 12.40 6.88 -10.22
N LEU A 62 11.59 5.98 -9.67
CA LEU A 62 11.21 4.80 -10.40
C LEU A 62 10.41 5.28 -11.63
N LYS A 63 11.06 5.41 -12.78
CA LYS A 63 10.34 5.73 -14.03
C LYS A 63 9.50 4.51 -14.42
N LEU A 64 8.30 4.45 -13.87
CA LEU A 64 7.30 3.51 -14.35
C LEU A 64 6.86 3.99 -15.73
N ASN A 65 7.09 3.16 -16.76
CA ASN A 65 6.56 3.40 -18.10
C ASN A 65 5.08 3.00 -18.21
N SER A 66 4.58 2.29 -17.20
CA SER A 66 3.20 1.89 -17.04
C SER A 66 2.47 2.87 -16.13
N ASN A 67 1.22 3.19 -16.46
CA ASN A 67 0.35 4.00 -15.60
C ASN A 67 -0.42 3.12 -14.60
N ARG A 68 0.13 1.96 -14.24
CA ARG A 68 -0.46 1.02 -13.30
C ARG A 68 0.56 0.44 -12.33
N ILE A 69 0.06 0.00 -11.16
CA ILE A 69 0.83 -0.68 -10.13
C ILE A 69 0.00 -1.83 -9.56
N TYR A 70 0.66 -2.94 -9.22
CA TYR A 70 0.06 -4.04 -8.47
C TYR A 70 0.48 -3.92 -7.01
N ILE A 71 -0.47 -4.04 -6.08
CA ILE A 71 -0.18 -3.99 -4.65
C ILE A 71 -0.75 -5.24 -3.99
N LEU A 72 0.12 -5.97 -3.27
CA LEU A 72 -0.28 -7.11 -2.47
C LEU A 72 -0.75 -6.62 -1.11
N THR A 73 -1.97 -7.03 -0.72
CA THR A 73 -2.62 -6.59 0.52
C THR A 73 -3.05 -7.76 1.39
N SER A 74 -3.18 -7.52 2.68
CA SER A 74 -3.82 -8.41 3.64
C SER A 74 -4.65 -7.61 4.64
N GLN A 75 -5.32 -8.28 5.56
CA GLN A 75 -6.04 -7.64 6.67
C GLN A 75 -5.11 -6.83 7.60
N SER A 76 -3.80 -7.08 7.56
CA SER A 76 -2.78 -6.33 8.29
C SER A 76 -2.25 -5.11 7.54
N THR A 77 -2.67 -4.90 6.30
CA THR A 77 -2.34 -3.68 5.54
C THR A 77 -3.15 -2.52 6.10
N ALA A 78 -2.48 -1.53 6.72
CA ALA A 78 -3.17 -0.51 7.52
C ALA A 78 -2.52 0.87 7.46
N SER A 79 -3.30 1.91 7.81
CA SER A 79 -2.79 3.25 8.09
C SER A 79 -1.97 3.84 6.93
N SER A 80 -0.68 4.19 7.14
CA SER A 80 0.18 4.78 6.11
C SER A 80 0.33 3.90 4.87
N SER A 81 0.21 2.58 4.97
CA SER A 81 0.14 1.69 3.80
C SER A 81 -1.11 1.93 2.97
N GLU A 82 -2.24 2.14 3.64
CA GLU A 82 -3.50 2.48 2.96
C GLU A 82 -3.49 3.90 2.40
N VAL A 83 -2.76 4.83 3.05
CA VAL A 83 -2.55 6.17 2.49
C VAL A 83 -1.79 6.10 1.15
N VAL A 84 -0.79 5.23 1.01
CA VAL A 84 -0.10 5.01 -0.28
C VAL A 84 -1.10 4.55 -1.34
N ILE A 85 -1.92 3.55 -1.06
CA ILE A 85 -2.96 3.06 -1.98
C ILE A 85 -3.90 4.21 -2.36
N ASN A 86 -4.43 4.90 -1.34
CA ASN A 86 -5.41 5.96 -1.52
C ASN A 86 -4.87 7.14 -2.34
N SER A 87 -3.63 7.53 -2.08
CA SER A 87 -3.00 8.67 -2.75
C SER A 87 -2.71 8.43 -4.23
N LEU A 88 -2.41 7.19 -4.61
CA LEU A 88 -2.10 6.82 -5.99
C LEU A 88 -3.37 6.64 -6.84
N ASN A 89 -4.47 6.16 -6.26
CA ASN A 89 -5.72 5.84 -6.95
C ASN A 89 -6.26 6.94 -7.89
N PRO A 90 -6.22 8.26 -7.55
CA PRO A 90 -6.71 9.29 -8.46
C PRO A 90 -5.84 9.51 -9.71
N PHE A 91 -4.63 8.94 -9.76
CA PHE A 91 -3.62 9.32 -10.74
C PHE A 91 -3.07 8.15 -11.56
N MET A 92 -3.35 6.91 -11.16
CA MET A 92 -2.92 5.71 -11.87
C MET A 92 -3.80 4.52 -11.51
N ASP A 93 -3.73 3.45 -12.31
CA ASP A 93 -4.45 2.21 -12.03
C ASP A 93 -3.75 1.45 -10.90
N VAL A 94 -4.38 1.39 -9.73
CA VAL A 94 -3.90 0.62 -8.58
C VAL A 94 -4.68 -0.68 -8.53
N ILE A 95 -4.00 -1.80 -8.79
CA ILE A 95 -4.59 -3.14 -8.82
C ILE A 95 -4.23 -3.86 -7.54
N LEU A 96 -5.23 -4.12 -6.70
CA LEU A 96 -5.06 -4.77 -5.41
C LEU A 96 -5.26 -6.28 -5.53
N ILE A 97 -4.31 -7.04 -4.99
CA ILE A 97 -4.36 -8.50 -4.93
C ILE A 97 -4.20 -8.92 -3.48
N GLY A 98 -5.14 -9.69 -2.96
CA GLY A 98 -5.06 -10.18 -1.60
C GLY A 98 -6.36 -10.12 -0.84
N GLU A 99 -6.34 -9.54 0.35
CA GLU A 99 -7.47 -9.41 1.24
C GLU A 99 -7.88 -7.95 1.44
N LEU A 100 -9.08 -7.76 2.01
CA LEU A 100 -9.57 -6.45 2.46
C LEU A 100 -8.60 -5.85 3.47
N THR A 101 -8.22 -4.58 3.29
CA THR A 101 -7.35 -3.86 4.22
C THR A 101 -8.10 -3.40 5.48
N GLU A 102 -7.38 -2.90 6.51
CA GLU A 102 -7.98 -2.55 7.80
C GLU A 102 -8.99 -1.40 7.75
N GLY A 103 -8.77 -0.38 6.91
CA GLY A 103 -9.63 0.81 6.85
C GLY A 103 -9.23 1.90 7.86
N LYS A 104 -7.98 1.93 8.29
CA LYS A 104 -7.48 2.94 9.24
C LYS A 104 -7.16 4.26 8.53
N ASN A 105 -8.18 5.08 8.31
CA ASN A 105 -8.09 6.38 7.66
C ASN A 105 -7.84 7.55 8.62
N VAL A 106 -7.18 7.29 9.74
CA VAL A 106 -6.94 8.27 10.81
C VAL A 106 -5.47 8.44 11.12
N GLY A 107 -5.09 9.66 11.48
CA GLY A 107 -3.76 10.03 11.94
C GLY A 107 -3.71 10.26 13.44
N MET A 108 -2.56 9.98 14.02
CA MET A 108 -2.25 10.18 15.44
C MET A 108 -1.05 11.12 15.57
N GLU A 109 -1.12 12.01 16.52
CA GLU A 109 -0.01 12.91 16.87
C GLU A 109 0.44 12.64 18.29
N MET A 110 1.75 12.49 18.47
CA MET A 110 2.33 12.24 19.77
C MET A 110 2.14 13.45 20.68
N GLN A 111 1.57 13.21 21.85
CA GLN A 111 1.48 14.17 22.94
C GLN A 111 2.35 13.70 24.11
N LYS A 112 3.13 14.61 24.66
CA LYS A 112 3.99 14.33 25.80
C LYS A 112 3.58 15.19 26.99
N ASN A 113 3.52 14.58 28.14
CA ASN A 113 3.35 15.29 29.39
C ASN A 113 4.66 15.23 30.22
N ASP A 114 5.41 16.30 30.20
CA ASP A 114 6.73 16.36 30.85
C ASP A 114 6.66 16.19 32.37
N LYS A 115 5.53 16.54 33.01
CA LYS A 115 5.35 16.42 34.46
C LYS A 115 5.23 14.97 34.93
N TYR A 116 4.65 14.10 34.10
CA TYR A 116 4.35 12.71 34.45
C TYR A 116 5.12 11.70 33.60
N GLU A 117 5.99 12.17 32.71
CA GLU A 117 6.77 11.33 31.75
C GLU A 117 5.92 10.41 30.87
N TRP A 118 4.65 10.78 30.64
CA TRP A 118 3.74 10.00 29.79
C TRP A 118 3.80 10.48 28.35
N MET A 119 3.75 9.53 27.43
CA MET A 119 3.51 9.74 26.00
C MET A 119 2.23 9.04 25.61
N TYR A 120 1.40 9.70 24.82
CA TYR A 120 0.17 9.14 24.26
C TYR A 120 -0.06 9.62 22.84
N TRP A 121 -0.79 8.84 22.07
CA TRP A 121 -1.02 9.03 20.65
C TRP A 121 -2.53 9.14 20.37
N PRO A 122 -3.17 10.28 20.64
CA PRO A 122 -4.57 10.45 20.32
C PRO A 122 -4.79 10.49 18.82
N ILE A 123 -5.94 9.97 18.39
CA ILE A 123 -6.40 10.18 17.02
C ILE A 123 -6.83 11.64 16.91
N THR A 124 -6.17 12.40 16.05
CA THR A 124 -6.39 13.84 15.88
C THR A 124 -6.83 14.21 14.46
N LEU A 125 -6.53 13.37 13.50
CA LEU A 125 -6.70 13.66 12.08
C LEU A 125 -7.49 12.55 11.38
N ARG A 126 -8.29 12.94 10.39
CA ARG A 126 -8.82 12.07 9.35
C ARG A 126 -8.01 12.30 8.07
N VAL A 127 -7.76 11.24 7.32
CA VAL A 127 -6.95 11.27 6.10
C VAL A 127 -7.79 10.84 4.90
N THR A 128 -7.78 11.67 3.85
CA THR A 128 -8.40 11.38 2.56
C THR A 128 -7.41 11.67 1.43
N ASN A 129 -7.75 11.34 0.19
CA ASN A 129 -6.94 11.65 -0.99
C ASN A 129 -7.34 12.96 -1.66
N ALA A 130 -6.75 13.26 -2.81
CA ALA A 130 -6.99 14.47 -3.61
C ALA A 130 -8.46 14.67 -4.06
N VAL A 131 -9.27 13.61 -4.05
CA VAL A 131 -10.70 13.65 -4.39
C VAL A 131 -11.58 13.38 -3.16
N ASN A 132 -11.02 13.51 -1.96
CA ASN A 132 -11.71 13.30 -0.68
C ASN A 132 -12.30 11.90 -0.50
N TYR A 133 -11.68 10.87 -1.09
CA TYR A 133 -12.14 9.50 -0.93
C TYR A 133 -11.89 9.00 0.50
N ASP A 134 -12.94 8.48 1.12
CA ASP A 134 -12.93 7.87 2.44
C ASP A 134 -12.77 6.35 2.32
N TYR A 135 -11.76 5.81 2.98
CA TYR A 135 -11.47 4.37 3.00
C TYR A 135 -11.64 3.73 4.38
N SER A 136 -12.53 4.28 5.21
CA SER A 136 -12.80 3.75 6.56
C SER A 136 -13.33 2.30 6.58
N ALA A 137 -13.79 1.80 5.44
CA ALA A 137 -14.20 0.40 5.27
C ALA A 137 -13.08 -0.52 4.76
N GLY A 138 -11.87 0.01 4.59
CA GLY A 138 -10.77 -0.67 3.93
C GLY A 138 -10.86 -0.63 2.40
N PHE A 139 -9.80 -1.10 1.74
CA PHE A 139 -9.78 -1.30 0.30
C PHE A 139 -10.10 -2.77 0.00
N LYS A 140 -11.21 -2.98 -0.70
CA LYS A 140 -11.52 -4.31 -1.22
C LYS A 140 -10.56 -4.62 -2.37
N PRO A 141 -9.87 -5.78 -2.38
CA PRO A 141 -8.99 -6.13 -3.48
C PRO A 141 -9.77 -6.37 -4.78
N ASP A 142 -9.15 -6.03 -5.91
CA ASP A 142 -9.67 -6.36 -7.24
C ASP A 142 -9.64 -7.87 -7.48
N ILE A 143 -8.67 -8.53 -6.86
CA ILE A 143 -8.47 -9.97 -6.93
C ILE A 143 -8.33 -10.52 -5.51
N GLU A 144 -9.40 -11.16 -5.03
CA GLU A 144 -9.39 -11.85 -3.75
C GLU A 144 -8.44 -13.05 -3.82
N TRP A 145 -7.34 -13.00 -3.05
CA TRP A 145 -6.30 -14.01 -3.07
C TRP A 145 -5.65 -14.11 -1.68
N ASN A 146 -5.86 -15.23 -1.01
CA ASN A 146 -5.39 -15.43 0.37
C ASN A 146 -4.40 -16.59 0.44
N GLU A 147 -3.17 -16.31 0.88
CA GLU A 147 -2.10 -17.29 0.98
C GLU A 147 -2.35 -18.36 2.08
N TYR A 148 -3.21 -18.09 3.04
CA TYR A 148 -3.61 -19.01 4.10
C TYR A 148 -4.91 -19.77 3.77
N ASP A 149 -5.53 -19.51 2.64
CA ASP A 149 -6.68 -20.28 2.17
C ASP A 149 -6.20 -21.55 1.47
N LEU A 150 -6.34 -22.70 2.16
CA LEU A 150 -5.93 -24.01 1.66
C LEU A 150 -6.65 -24.43 0.36
N THR A 151 -7.77 -23.79 0.01
CA THR A 151 -8.45 -24.02 -1.27
C THR A 151 -7.71 -23.33 -2.42
N GLN A 152 -7.03 -22.24 -2.15
CA GLN A 152 -6.25 -21.46 -3.11
C GLN A 152 -4.77 -21.85 -3.07
N ASN A 153 -4.23 -22.12 -1.87
CA ASN A 153 -2.86 -22.57 -1.62
C ASN A 153 -2.85 -23.95 -0.95
N PRO A 154 -3.15 -25.02 -1.67
CA PRO A 154 -3.33 -26.35 -1.09
C PRO A 154 -2.06 -26.96 -0.49
N THR A 155 -0.92 -26.42 -0.80
CA THR A 155 0.36 -26.89 -0.25
C THR A 155 0.74 -26.22 1.06
N ASP A 156 0.05 -25.13 1.43
CA ASP A 156 0.42 -24.25 2.57
C ASP A 156 1.92 -23.90 2.59
N ALA A 157 2.54 -23.91 1.42
CA ALA A 157 3.96 -23.65 1.27
C ALA A 157 4.20 -22.14 1.17
N LEU A 158 4.83 -21.60 2.19
CA LEU A 158 5.33 -20.23 2.18
C LEU A 158 6.76 -20.23 1.59
N LEU A 159 6.89 -19.80 0.34
CA LEU A 159 8.19 -19.56 -0.27
C LEU A 159 8.77 -18.23 0.23
N PRO A 160 10.10 -18.03 0.12
CA PRO A 160 10.73 -16.76 0.48
C PRO A 160 10.10 -15.57 -0.24
N LEU A 161 9.95 -14.45 0.45
CA LEU A 161 9.47 -13.19 -0.16
C LEU A 161 10.39 -12.79 -1.31
N GLY A 162 9.78 -12.44 -2.45
CA GLY A 162 10.51 -12.11 -3.69
C GLY A 162 10.81 -13.31 -4.59
N ASP A 163 10.53 -14.55 -4.17
CA ASP A 163 10.58 -15.71 -5.06
C ASP A 163 9.45 -15.56 -6.11
N PRO A 164 9.76 -15.63 -7.42
CA PRO A 164 8.74 -15.49 -8.46
C PRO A 164 7.65 -16.58 -8.41
N ASP A 165 7.91 -17.71 -7.77
CA ASP A 165 6.94 -18.78 -7.57
C ASP A 165 6.21 -18.69 -6.21
N GLU A 166 6.51 -17.66 -5.39
CA GLU A 166 5.78 -17.36 -4.16
C GLU A 166 4.31 -17.07 -4.48
N PHE A 167 3.41 -17.53 -3.62
CA PHE A 167 1.98 -17.64 -3.91
C PHE A 167 1.34 -16.30 -4.34
N MET A 168 1.60 -15.22 -3.62
CA MET A 168 1.01 -13.90 -3.92
C MET A 168 1.74 -13.21 -5.07
N LEU A 169 3.08 -13.21 -5.04
CA LEU A 169 3.89 -12.62 -6.12
C LEU A 169 3.71 -13.37 -7.42
N GLY A 170 3.65 -14.70 -7.39
CA GLY A 170 3.36 -15.54 -8.55
C GLY A 170 2.00 -15.21 -9.18
N LYS A 171 0.99 -14.90 -8.36
CA LYS A 171 -0.31 -14.43 -8.86
C LYS A 171 -0.18 -13.09 -9.59
N ALA A 172 0.51 -12.12 -9.01
CA ALA A 172 0.77 -10.83 -9.65
C ALA A 172 1.52 -11.00 -10.98
N ILE A 173 2.59 -11.81 -11.00
CA ILE A 173 3.35 -12.10 -12.21
C ILE A 173 2.48 -12.78 -13.28
N SER A 174 1.59 -13.70 -12.91
CA SER A 174 0.69 -14.35 -13.85
C SER A 174 -0.28 -13.37 -14.52
N LEU A 175 -0.74 -12.37 -13.78
CA LEU A 175 -1.60 -11.30 -14.31
C LEU A 175 -0.83 -10.37 -15.26
N ILE A 176 0.41 -10.04 -14.91
CA ILE A 176 1.28 -9.19 -15.72
C ILE A 176 1.63 -9.86 -17.04
N THR A 177 1.97 -11.16 -17.01
CA THR A 177 2.49 -11.89 -18.17
C THR A 177 1.42 -12.61 -18.99
N GLY A 178 0.21 -12.77 -18.43
CA GLY A 178 -0.85 -13.62 -19.02
C GLY A 178 -0.56 -15.12 -18.93
N VAL A 179 0.55 -15.52 -18.32
CA VAL A 179 0.94 -16.92 -18.19
C VAL A 179 0.43 -17.50 -16.88
N LYS A 180 -0.42 -18.52 -16.96
CA LYS A 180 -0.82 -19.26 -15.75
C LYS A 180 0.39 -19.99 -15.18
N ARG A 181 0.80 -19.64 -13.97
CA ARG A 181 1.81 -20.38 -13.21
C ARG A 181 1.13 -21.46 -12.39
N SER A 182 1.57 -22.71 -12.52
CA SER A 182 1.20 -23.76 -11.58
C SER A 182 2.04 -23.60 -10.30
N ALA A 183 1.42 -23.69 -9.14
CA ALA A 183 2.15 -23.75 -7.90
C ALA A 183 3.20 -24.90 -7.98
N ARG A 184 4.48 -24.55 -7.87
CA ARG A 184 5.55 -25.54 -7.73
C ARG A 184 5.40 -26.23 -6.37
N GLY A 185 4.73 -27.36 -6.33
CA GLY A 185 4.53 -28.12 -5.10
C GLY A 185 3.76 -29.43 -5.30
N MET A 186 3.13 -29.61 -6.48
CA MET A 186 2.34 -30.82 -6.74
C MET A 186 3.15 -32.02 -7.29
N ASN A 187 4.44 -31.87 -7.54
CA ASN A 187 5.27 -32.99 -8.00
C ASN A 187 6.43 -33.18 -7.05
N ASN A 188 6.24 -33.92 -5.99
CA ASN A 188 7.21 -34.78 -5.30
C ASN A 188 6.75 -35.09 -3.86
N VAL A 189 5.67 -35.85 -3.75
CA VAL A 189 5.52 -36.78 -2.62
C VAL A 189 5.11 -38.10 -3.24
N ILE A 190 6.09 -38.93 -3.48
CA ILE A 190 5.94 -40.38 -3.60
C ILE A 190 6.44 -40.99 -2.31
#